data_e41da4c77e1a686f2351ce134fd5d251
#
_entry.id   e41da4c77e1a686f2351ce134fd5d251
#
_cell.length_a   1.000
_cell.length_b   1.000
_cell.length_c   1.000
_cell.angle_alpha   90.00
_cell.angle_beta   90.00
_cell.angle_gamma   90.00
#
_symmetry.space_group_name_H-M   'P 1'
#
loop_
_entity.id
_entity.type
_entity.pdbx_description
1 polymer ?
#
loop_
_entity_poly.entity_id
_entity_poly.type
_entity_poly.pdbx_seq_one_letter_code
_entity_poly.pdbx_strand_id
1 'polypeptide(L)'
;MAPQKIALLTDSCADLSPRLAAENHIYIVPLRILCADGEYSDGVDIHSADIYRRLKAGELPQTSLPSAESAGAVLEEIRDAGFDGVIAVMLSSGLSGTYNLVRLIAEESGDAFPIKVFDSVSGSLGQGLTVLQLAEDIRNGMDWETLVERRTPQLIAGTFPFFSVDTLEYLMKGGRIGKVTATAGTLLQIKPIITFAPDGQLQ
;
A
#
# COMPACT_ATOMS: atom_id res chain seq x y z
N MET A 1 -19.44 20.06 4.53
CA MET A 1 -20.40 18.95 4.29
C MET A 1 -19.60 17.66 4.19
N ALA A 2 -20.16 16.52 4.63
CA ALA A 2 -19.50 15.22 4.42
C ALA A 2 -19.44 14.89 2.93
N PRO A 3 -18.33 14.28 2.43
CA PRO A 3 -18.20 13.85 1.07
C PRO A 3 -19.31 12.88 0.66
N GLN A 4 -19.84 13.04 -0.55
CA GLN A 4 -20.86 12.15 -1.13
C GLN A 4 -20.26 11.25 -2.20
N LYS A 5 -19.26 11.75 -2.93
CA LYS A 5 -18.54 11.02 -3.96
C LYS A 5 -17.12 10.74 -3.48
N ILE A 6 -16.92 9.56 -2.91
CA ILE A 6 -15.71 9.16 -2.21
C ILE A 6 -14.81 8.36 -3.15
N ALA A 7 -13.56 8.77 -3.31
CA ALA A 7 -12.52 7.98 -3.96
C ALA A 7 -11.74 7.14 -2.94
N LEU A 8 -11.20 6.04 -3.42
CA LEU A 8 -10.23 5.23 -2.69
C LEU A 8 -8.83 5.45 -3.26
N LEU A 9 -7.86 5.60 -2.37
CA LEU A 9 -6.44 5.70 -2.70
C LEU A 9 -5.67 4.60 -1.99
N THR A 10 -4.73 4.01 -2.68
CA THR A 10 -3.76 3.07 -2.10
C THR A 10 -2.41 3.23 -2.80
N ASP A 11 -1.41 2.45 -2.42
CA ASP A 11 -0.15 2.37 -3.15
C ASP A 11 -0.01 1.04 -3.90
N SER A 12 1.00 0.93 -4.75
CA SER A 12 1.19 -0.25 -5.60
C SER A 12 1.45 -1.54 -4.83
N CYS A 13 1.82 -1.46 -3.55
CA CYS A 13 1.98 -2.64 -2.70
C CYS A 13 0.66 -3.36 -2.37
N ALA A 14 -0.50 -2.77 -2.72
CA ALA A 14 -1.80 -3.43 -2.57
C ALA A 14 -2.02 -4.59 -3.54
N ASP A 15 -1.13 -4.78 -4.53
CA ASP A 15 -1.16 -5.86 -5.53
C ASP A 15 -2.49 -5.97 -6.29
N LEU A 16 -3.16 -4.84 -6.48
CA LEU A 16 -4.40 -4.79 -7.28
C LEU A 16 -4.07 -4.74 -8.77
N SER A 17 -4.75 -5.56 -9.57
CA SER A 17 -4.62 -5.44 -11.01
C SER A 17 -5.19 -4.10 -11.50
N PRO A 18 -4.64 -3.49 -12.57
CA PRO A 18 -5.15 -2.23 -13.12
C PRO A 18 -6.64 -2.28 -13.45
N ARG A 19 -7.11 -3.42 -13.95
CA ARG A 19 -8.52 -3.63 -14.24
C ARG A 19 -9.38 -3.56 -12.97
N LEU A 20 -8.96 -4.25 -11.91
CA LEU A 20 -9.72 -4.31 -10.66
C LEU A 20 -9.74 -2.95 -9.96
N ALA A 21 -8.63 -2.21 -10.01
CA ALA A 21 -8.55 -0.85 -9.51
C ALA A 21 -9.50 0.10 -10.25
N ALA A 22 -9.48 0.06 -11.59
CA ALA A 22 -10.34 0.90 -12.43
C ALA A 22 -11.84 0.60 -12.23
N GLU A 23 -12.24 -0.69 -12.20
CA GLU A 23 -13.63 -1.12 -11.99
C GLU A 23 -14.19 -0.67 -10.62
N ASN A 24 -13.33 -0.37 -9.65
CA ASN A 24 -13.71 0.01 -8.29
C ASN A 24 -13.35 1.45 -7.93
N HIS A 25 -12.95 2.28 -8.88
CA HIS A 25 -12.52 3.68 -8.66
C HIS A 25 -11.44 3.80 -7.58
N ILE A 26 -10.48 2.86 -7.59
CA ILE A 26 -9.33 2.84 -6.70
C ILE A 26 -8.15 3.45 -7.45
N TYR A 27 -7.59 4.52 -6.90
CA TYR A 27 -6.40 5.19 -7.40
C TYR A 27 -5.17 4.60 -6.73
N ILE A 28 -4.07 4.50 -7.47
CA ILE A 28 -2.85 3.86 -6.99
C ILE A 28 -1.69 4.83 -7.12
N VAL A 29 -1.03 5.13 -6.00
CA VAL A 29 0.25 5.83 -5.99
C VAL A 29 1.36 4.80 -6.18
N PRO A 30 2.15 4.86 -7.27
CA PRO A 30 3.21 3.91 -7.51
C PRO A 30 4.38 4.12 -6.55
N LEU A 31 4.88 3.03 -5.96
CA LEU A 31 6.16 3.03 -5.27
C LEU A 31 7.29 3.18 -6.30
N ARG A 32 8.46 3.68 -5.86
CA ARG A 32 9.64 3.77 -6.72
C ARG A 32 10.50 2.52 -6.58
N ILE A 33 11.03 2.06 -7.72
CA ILE A 33 11.98 0.96 -7.81
C ILE A 33 13.28 1.49 -8.38
N LEU A 34 14.34 1.41 -7.60
CA LEU A 34 15.69 1.86 -7.94
C LEU A 34 16.47 0.67 -8.48
N CYS A 35 16.82 0.71 -9.76
CA CYS A 35 17.62 -0.27 -10.47
C CYS A 35 18.98 0.32 -10.86
N ALA A 36 19.91 -0.54 -11.29
CA ALA A 36 21.25 -0.11 -11.70
C ALA A 36 21.23 0.86 -12.90
N ASP A 37 20.23 0.78 -13.74
CA ASP A 37 20.04 1.56 -14.97
C ASP A 37 19.07 2.74 -14.83
N GLY A 38 18.43 2.90 -13.67
CA GLY A 38 17.51 4.03 -13.45
C GLY A 38 16.49 3.81 -12.35
N GLU A 39 15.59 4.77 -12.23
CA GLU A 39 14.45 4.76 -11.31
C GLU A 39 13.17 4.52 -12.10
N TYR A 40 12.30 3.68 -11.54
CA TYR A 40 11.06 3.22 -12.16
C TYR A 40 9.89 3.35 -11.20
N SER A 41 8.68 3.45 -11.75
CA SER A 41 7.40 3.46 -11.04
C SER A 41 6.77 2.08 -11.08
N ASP A 42 6.59 1.48 -9.92
CA ASP A 42 6.06 0.12 -9.78
C ASP A 42 4.65 -0.01 -10.37
N GLY A 43 4.49 -1.00 -11.25
CA GLY A 43 3.23 -1.27 -11.96
C GLY A 43 2.93 -0.33 -13.14
N VAL A 44 3.80 0.69 -13.39
CA VAL A 44 3.65 1.66 -14.48
C VAL A 44 4.67 1.39 -15.59
N ASP A 45 5.96 1.57 -15.30
CA ASP A 45 7.05 1.40 -16.25
C ASP A 45 7.99 0.23 -15.90
N ILE A 46 7.77 -0.42 -14.77
CA ILE A 46 8.40 -1.68 -14.38
C ILE A 46 7.36 -2.62 -13.74
N HIS A 47 7.42 -3.91 -14.06
CA HIS A 47 6.49 -4.91 -13.56
C HIS A 47 7.20 -6.07 -12.85
N SER A 48 6.46 -6.87 -12.09
CA SER A 48 7.00 -7.99 -11.29
C SER A 48 7.88 -8.94 -12.10
N ALA A 49 7.53 -9.21 -13.38
CA ALA A 49 8.34 -10.05 -14.26
C ALA A 49 9.74 -9.46 -14.52
N ASP A 50 9.83 -8.13 -14.62
CA ASP A 50 11.10 -7.42 -14.82
C ASP A 50 11.95 -7.49 -13.56
N ILE A 51 11.34 -7.31 -12.39
CA ILE A 51 12.00 -7.44 -11.09
C ILE A 51 12.58 -8.84 -10.93
N TYR A 52 11.79 -9.89 -11.16
CA TYR A 52 12.27 -11.26 -11.06
C TYR A 52 13.39 -11.57 -12.04
N ARG A 53 13.38 -11.01 -13.25
CA ARG A 53 14.45 -11.15 -14.23
C ARG A 53 15.75 -10.52 -13.74
N ARG A 54 15.68 -9.31 -13.16
CA ARG A 54 16.80 -8.57 -12.58
C ARG A 54 17.40 -9.33 -11.38
N LEU A 55 16.54 -9.79 -10.47
CA LEU A 55 16.98 -10.61 -9.32
C LEU A 55 17.71 -11.88 -9.75
N LYS A 56 17.20 -12.59 -10.79
CA LYS A 56 17.86 -13.78 -11.35
C LYS A 56 19.18 -13.45 -12.02
N ALA A 57 19.35 -12.24 -12.55
CA ALA A 57 20.62 -11.76 -13.11
C ALA A 57 21.61 -11.29 -12.03
N GLY A 58 21.24 -11.35 -10.74
CA GLY A 58 22.08 -10.95 -9.62
C GLY A 58 22.00 -9.46 -9.27
N GLU A 59 21.11 -8.70 -9.93
CA GLU A 59 20.81 -7.32 -9.54
C GLU A 59 19.89 -7.34 -8.31
N LEU A 60 20.03 -6.36 -7.45
CA LEU A 60 19.17 -6.18 -6.28
C LEU A 60 18.43 -4.82 -6.38
N PRO A 61 17.29 -4.74 -7.06
CA PRO A 61 16.47 -3.54 -7.07
C PRO A 61 16.07 -3.13 -5.64
N GLN A 62 16.05 -1.83 -5.38
CA GLN A 62 15.65 -1.27 -4.09
C GLN A 62 14.32 -0.55 -4.20
N THR A 63 13.47 -0.69 -3.19
CA THR A 63 12.20 0.04 -3.12
C THR A 63 12.38 1.36 -2.38
N SER A 64 11.67 2.37 -2.82
CA SER A 64 11.55 3.66 -2.14
C SER A 64 10.09 4.11 -2.10
N LEU A 65 9.77 5.01 -1.16
CA LEU A 65 8.44 5.64 -1.13
C LEU A 65 8.21 6.48 -2.40
N PRO A 66 6.95 6.77 -2.76
CA PRO A 66 6.62 7.68 -3.85
C PRO A 66 7.27 9.05 -3.68
N SER A 67 7.40 9.83 -4.75
CA SER A 67 7.69 11.25 -4.59
C SER A 67 6.43 12.01 -4.14
N ALA A 68 6.62 13.13 -3.45
CA ALA A 68 5.49 14.00 -3.08
C ALA A 68 4.75 14.51 -4.33
N GLU A 69 5.47 14.78 -5.40
CA GLU A 69 4.92 15.18 -6.70
C GLU A 69 4.01 14.09 -7.29
N SER A 70 4.46 12.83 -7.32
CA SER A 70 3.67 11.72 -7.83
C SER A 70 2.40 11.48 -6.99
N ALA A 71 2.51 11.52 -5.67
CA ALA A 71 1.36 11.37 -4.79
C ALA A 71 0.38 12.55 -4.93
N GLY A 72 0.89 13.77 -5.04
CA GLY A 72 0.09 14.98 -5.29
C GLY A 72 -0.66 14.91 -6.62
N ALA A 73 0.01 14.48 -7.69
CA ALA A 73 -0.61 14.35 -9.01
C ALA A 73 -1.80 13.38 -9.01
N VAL A 74 -1.70 12.25 -8.30
CA VAL A 74 -2.82 11.30 -8.15
C VAL A 74 -3.99 11.93 -7.39
N LEU A 75 -3.72 12.72 -6.35
CA LEU A 75 -4.77 13.43 -5.60
C LEU A 75 -5.45 14.53 -6.44
N GLU A 76 -4.69 15.22 -7.30
CA GLU A 76 -5.25 16.16 -8.27
C GLU A 76 -6.13 15.45 -9.31
N GLU A 77 -5.69 14.31 -9.83
CA GLU A 77 -6.49 13.47 -10.74
C GLU A 77 -7.84 13.08 -10.11
N ILE A 78 -7.83 12.67 -8.84
CA ILE A 78 -9.05 12.33 -8.10
C ILE A 78 -9.98 13.55 -8.01
N ARG A 79 -9.44 14.72 -7.70
CA ARG A 79 -10.21 15.98 -7.61
C ARG A 79 -10.82 16.36 -8.95
N ASP A 80 -10.03 16.27 -10.03
CA ASP A 80 -10.47 16.59 -11.40
C ASP A 80 -11.53 15.60 -11.91
N ALA A 81 -11.50 14.34 -11.44
CA ALA A 81 -12.55 13.36 -11.69
C ALA A 81 -13.87 13.65 -10.92
N GLY A 82 -13.89 14.73 -10.11
CA GLY A 82 -15.07 15.23 -9.43
C GLY A 82 -15.45 14.41 -8.20
N PHE A 83 -14.49 13.77 -7.55
CA PHE A 83 -14.65 13.25 -6.19
C PHE A 83 -14.53 14.39 -5.19
N ASP A 84 -15.24 14.28 -4.07
CA ASP A 84 -15.31 15.29 -3.03
C ASP A 84 -14.71 14.85 -1.67
N GLY A 85 -14.12 13.65 -1.64
CA GLY A 85 -13.34 13.13 -0.52
C GLY A 85 -12.56 11.87 -0.86
N VAL A 86 -11.50 11.59 -0.10
CA VAL A 86 -10.60 10.46 -0.30
C VAL A 86 -10.42 9.66 0.98
N ILE A 87 -10.59 8.35 0.90
CA ILE A 87 -10.12 7.41 1.91
C ILE A 87 -8.88 6.71 1.36
N ALA A 88 -7.74 6.96 1.98
CA ALA A 88 -6.45 6.41 1.59
C ALA A 88 -6.04 5.30 2.57
N VAL A 89 -5.77 4.10 2.07
CA VAL A 89 -5.26 2.97 2.86
C VAL A 89 -3.89 2.59 2.29
N MET A 90 -2.85 2.88 3.04
CA MET A 90 -1.47 2.77 2.58
C MET A 90 -0.76 1.55 3.19
N LEU A 91 0.31 1.10 2.53
CA LEU A 91 1.23 0.10 3.04
C LEU A 91 1.62 0.39 4.49
N SER A 92 1.76 -0.67 5.28
CA SER A 92 2.19 -0.60 6.67
C SER A 92 3.34 0.39 6.90
N SER A 93 3.15 1.29 7.86
CA SER A 93 4.18 2.25 8.29
C SER A 93 5.41 1.58 8.90
N GLY A 94 5.28 0.33 9.37
CA GLY A 94 6.39 -0.50 9.82
C GLY A 94 7.31 -0.98 8.69
N LEU A 95 6.87 -0.89 7.42
CA LEU A 95 7.64 -1.31 6.25
C LEU A 95 8.06 -0.15 5.34
N SER A 96 7.29 0.95 5.33
CA SER A 96 7.51 2.07 4.40
C SER A 96 7.09 3.41 4.99
N GLY A 97 7.75 4.49 4.58
CA GLY A 97 7.35 5.86 4.87
C GLY A 97 6.15 6.37 4.06
N THR A 98 5.56 5.56 3.16
CA THR A 98 4.48 5.97 2.25
C THR A 98 3.25 6.50 2.99
N TYR A 99 2.81 5.81 4.04
CA TYR A 99 1.72 6.29 4.90
C TYR A 99 1.98 7.71 5.42
N ASN A 100 3.17 7.96 5.98
CA ASN A 100 3.51 9.27 6.54
C ASN A 100 3.59 10.35 5.45
N LEU A 101 4.12 10.03 4.28
CA LEU A 101 4.16 10.96 3.14
C LEU A 101 2.76 11.39 2.73
N VAL A 102 1.86 10.43 2.47
CA VAL A 102 0.50 10.74 2.02
C VAL A 102 -0.29 11.46 3.11
N ARG A 103 -0.07 11.13 4.39
CA ARG A 103 -0.68 11.84 5.53
C ARG A 103 -0.27 13.32 5.58
N LEU A 104 1.01 13.63 5.37
CA LEU A 104 1.48 15.02 5.33
C LEU A 104 0.87 15.80 4.17
N ILE A 105 0.79 15.20 2.98
CA ILE A 105 0.14 15.83 1.81
C ILE A 105 -1.36 16.06 2.09
N ALA A 106 -2.03 15.11 2.74
CA ALA A 106 -3.43 15.24 3.10
C ALA A 106 -3.68 16.39 4.10
N GLU A 107 -2.78 16.59 5.07
CA GLU A 107 -2.84 17.71 6.02
C GLU A 107 -2.72 19.07 5.32
N GLU A 108 -1.92 19.15 4.27
CA GLU A 108 -1.77 20.38 3.46
C GLU A 108 -2.98 20.68 2.57
N SER A 109 -3.79 19.67 2.24
CA SER A 109 -4.98 19.83 1.38
C SER A 109 -6.14 20.57 2.04
N GLY A 110 -6.17 20.63 3.38
CA GLY A 110 -7.17 21.35 4.17
C GLY A 110 -8.58 20.73 4.12
N ASP A 111 -9.53 21.42 4.77
CA ASP A 111 -10.91 20.91 4.95
C ASP A 111 -11.78 20.96 3.67
N ALA A 112 -11.36 21.70 2.65
CA ALA A 112 -12.12 21.83 1.39
C ALA A 112 -12.13 20.54 0.56
N PHE A 113 -11.13 19.67 0.75
CA PHE A 113 -11.04 18.36 0.11
C PHE A 113 -10.54 17.35 1.16
N PRO A 114 -11.45 16.76 1.95
CA PRO A 114 -11.09 15.90 3.05
C PRO A 114 -10.43 14.60 2.56
N ILE A 115 -9.25 14.34 3.08
CA ILE A 115 -8.47 13.13 2.82
C ILE A 115 -8.23 12.46 4.16
N LYS A 116 -8.73 11.23 4.34
CA LYS A 116 -8.46 10.40 5.51
C LYS A 116 -7.49 9.31 5.16
N VAL A 117 -6.33 9.32 5.81
CA VAL A 117 -5.24 8.39 5.54
C VAL A 117 -5.13 7.38 6.67
N PHE A 118 -5.11 6.10 6.31
CA PHE A 118 -5.01 4.99 7.23
C PHE A 118 -3.74 4.17 6.96
N ASP A 119 -3.05 3.82 8.03
CA ASP A 119 -2.03 2.77 8.01
C ASP A 119 -2.74 1.41 7.97
N SER A 120 -2.51 0.63 6.94
CA SER A 120 -3.14 -0.70 6.82
C SER A 120 -2.61 -1.70 7.85
N VAL A 121 -1.46 -1.43 8.47
CA VAL A 121 -0.70 -2.41 9.27
C VAL A 121 -0.53 -3.73 8.52
N SER A 122 -0.49 -3.66 7.21
CA SER A 122 -0.53 -4.78 6.28
C SER A 122 0.20 -4.42 4.97
N GLY A 123 0.19 -5.33 4.03
CA GLY A 123 0.67 -5.15 2.66
C GLY A 123 0.09 -6.22 1.75
N SER A 124 0.40 -6.13 0.45
CA SER A 124 -0.05 -7.08 -0.57
C SER A 124 -1.56 -7.31 -0.49
N LEU A 125 -2.01 -8.53 -0.59
CA LEU A 125 -3.44 -8.88 -0.60
C LEU A 125 -4.19 -8.42 0.66
N GLY A 126 -3.53 -8.32 1.83
CA GLY A 126 -4.19 -7.83 3.05
C GLY A 126 -4.62 -6.37 2.92
N GLN A 127 -3.73 -5.51 2.40
CA GLN A 127 -4.03 -4.12 2.06
C GLN A 127 -5.07 -4.05 0.93
N GLY A 128 -4.84 -4.80 -0.17
CA GLY A 128 -5.72 -4.80 -1.34
C GLY A 128 -7.15 -5.23 -1.02
N LEU A 129 -7.35 -6.28 -0.23
CA LEU A 129 -8.68 -6.74 0.19
C LEU A 129 -9.40 -5.72 1.08
N THR A 130 -8.67 -5.02 1.94
CA THR A 130 -9.24 -3.92 2.76
C THR A 130 -9.80 -2.82 1.84
N VAL A 131 -9.04 -2.40 0.83
CA VAL A 131 -9.48 -1.36 -0.11
C VAL A 131 -10.66 -1.83 -0.98
N LEU A 132 -10.64 -3.08 -1.45
CA LEU A 132 -11.74 -3.66 -2.22
C LEU A 132 -13.03 -3.75 -1.40
N GLN A 133 -12.94 -4.11 -0.12
CA GLN A 133 -14.11 -4.15 0.74
C GLN A 133 -14.68 -2.75 0.98
N LEU A 134 -13.83 -1.73 1.13
CA LEU A 134 -14.27 -0.33 1.20
C LEU A 134 -14.96 0.11 -0.09
N ALA A 135 -14.47 -0.31 -1.27
CA ALA A 135 -15.14 -0.02 -2.54
C ALA A 135 -16.55 -0.62 -2.59
N GLU A 136 -16.72 -1.84 -2.08
CA GLU A 136 -18.03 -2.48 -1.96
C GLU A 136 -18.94 -1.74 -0.99
N ASP A 137 -18.41 -1.35 0.17
CA ASP A 137 -19.17 -0.63 1.21
C ASP A 137 -19.63 0.76 0.69
N ILE A 138 -18.78 1.48 -0.06
CA ILE A 138 -19.14 2.74 -0.74
C ILE A 138 -20.23 2.51 -1.78
N ARG A 139 -20.10 1.48 -2.60
CA ARG A 139 -21.10 1.12 -3.62
C ARG A 139 -22.47 0.80 -3.01
N ASN A 140 -22.46 0.21 -1.82
CA ASN A 140 -23.66 -0.10 -1.04
C ASN A 140 -24.21 1.12 -0.27
N GLY A 141 -23.64 2.31 -0.46
CA GLY A 141 -24.15 3.56 0.09
C GLY A 141 -23.74 3.85 1.53
N MET A 142 -22.67 3.22 2.04
CA MET A 142 -22.16 3.55 3.37
C MET A 142 -21.65 5.00 3.40
N ASP A 143 -22.05 5.76 4.39
CA ASP A 143 -21.70 7.17 4.52
C ASP A 143 -20.24 7.37 4.97
N TRP A 144 -19.73 8.58 4.70
CA TRP A 144 -18.35 8.99 5.00
C TRP A 144 -17.97 8.78 6.47
N GLU A 145 -18.82 9.23 7.39
CA GLU A 145 -18.52 9.15 8.82
C GLU A 145 -18.42 7.69 9.28
N THR A 146 -19.35 6.86 8.85
CA THR A 146 -19.33 5.41 9.12
C THR A 146 -18.09 4.76 8.54
N LEU A 147 -17.72 5.09 7.29
CA LEU A 147 -16.52 4.55 6.64
C LEU A 147 -15.25 4.93 7.40
N VAL A 148 -15.11 6.21 7.75
CA VAL A 148 -13.90 6.74 8.38
C VAL A 148 -13.76 6.34 9.83
N GLU A 149 -14.84 6.51 10.64
CA GLU A 149 -14.73 6.38 12.10
C GLU A 149 -14.86 4.92 12.58
N ARG A 150 -15.50 4.06 11.80
CA ARG A 150 -15.77 2.68 12.23
C ARG A 150 -15.31 1.62 11.24
N ARG A 151 -15.73 1.73 9.98
CA ARG A 151 -15.57 0.63 9.03
C ARG A 151 -14.13 0.40 8.64
N THR A 152 -13.39 1.42 8.26
CA THR A 152 -11.97 1.30 7.88
C THR A 152 -11.12 0.79 9.05
N PRO A 153 -11.20 1.36 10.28
CA PRO A 153 -10.50 0.78 11.43
C PRO A 153 -10.88 -0.68 11.73
N GLN A 154 -12.16 -1.04 11.59
CA GLN A 154 -12.62 -2.41 11.79
C GLN A 154 -12.04 -3.39 10.77
N LEU A 155 -12.00 -3.01 9.50
CA LEU A 155 -11.41 -3.83 8.43
C LEU A 155 -9.91 -4.04 8.66
N ILE A 156 -9.18 -2.97 8.98
CA ILE A 156 -7.75 -3.04 9.28
C ILE A 156 -7.51 -3.97 10.48
N ALA A 157 -8.24 -3.78 11.57
CA ALA A 157 -8.10 -4.62 12.76
C ALA A 157 -8.53 -6.08 12.54
N GLY A 158 -9.39 -6.35 11.55
CA GLY A 158 -9.88 -7.69 11.20
C GLY A 158 -9.07 -8.39 10.10
N THR A 159 -8.05 -7.75 9.55
CA THR A 159 -7.25 -8.31 8.44
C THR A 159 -5.96 -8.93 8.97
N PHE A 160 -5.82 -10.23 8.83
CA PHE A 160 -4.67 -11.01 9.31
C PHE A 160 -4.02 -11.78 8.17
N PRO A 161 -3.15 -11.15 7.35
CA PRO A 161 -2.48 -11.85 6.26
C PRO A 161 -1.38 -12.76 6.79
N PHE A 162 -1.32 -13.96 6.21
CA PHE A 162 -0.23 -14.92 6.41
C PHE A 162 0.39 -15.25 5.06
N PHE A 163 1.70 -15.26 5.00
CA PHE A 163 2.41 -15.63 3.78
C PHE A 163 3.70 -16.38 4.09
N SER A 164 4.24 -17.03 3.09
CA SER A 164 5.56 -17.65 3.14
C SER A 164 6.36 -17.25 1.92
N VAL A 165 7.68 -17.21 2.03
CA VAL A 165 8.61 -16.89 0.94
C VAL A 165 9.57 -18.03 0.73
N ASP A 166 10.04 -18.17 -0.50
CA ASP A 166 11.03 -19.20 -0.84
C ASP A 166 12.40 -18.91 -0.21
N THR A 167 12.72 -17.63 0.01
CA THR A 167 13.95 -17.19 0.67
C THR A 167 13.71 -15.90 1.44
N LEU A 168 14.33 -15.80 2.60
CA LEU A 168 14.34 -14.57 3.42
C LEU A 168 15.40 -13.55 2.95
N GLU A 169 16.24 -13.95 1.98
CA GLU A 169 17.38 -13.16 1.52
C GLU A 169 16.99 -11.73 1.12
N TYR A 170 15.91 -11.57 0.35
CA TYR A 170 15.51 -10.26 -0.15
C TYR A 170 14.88 -9.40 0.95
N LEU A 171 14.16 -9.98 1.90
CA LEU A 171 13.67 -9.28 3.08
C LEU A 171 14.82 -8.80 3.97
N MET A 172 15.87 -9.61 4.12
CA MET A 172 17.08 -9.25 4.87
C MET A 172 17.84 -8.11 4.17
N LYS A 173 18.14 -8.27 2.89
CA LYS A 173 18.88 -7.27 2.10
C LYS A 173 18.10 -5.96 1.97
N GLY A 174 16.79 -6.03 1.89
CA GLY A 174 15.90 -4.87 1.87
C GLY A 174 15.69 -4.21 3.24
N GLY A 175 16.11 -4.84 4.34
CA GLY A 175 15.91 -4.31 5.70
C GLY A 175 14.47 -4.41 6.20
N ARG A 176 13.58 -5.16 5.55
CA ARG A 176 12.18 -5.37 5.93
C ARG A 176 11.94 -6.75 6.57
N ILE A 177 12.99 -7.41 7.01
CA ILE A 177 12.90 -8.72 7.68
C ILE A 177 12.15 -8.66 9.03
N GLY A 178 12.11 -7.50 9.69
CA GLY A 178 11.41 -7.30 10.96
C GLY A 178 11.90 -8.23 12.07
N LYS A 179 10.96 -8.76 12.83
CA LYS A 179 11.22 -9.68 13.97
C LYS A 179 11.57 -11.11 13.52
N VAL A 180 11.37 -11.43 12.24
CA VAL A 180 11.77 -12.72 11.64
C VAL A 180 13.29 -12.94 11.75
N THR A 181 14.07 -11.87 11.90
CA THR A 181 15.55 -11.91 12.01
C THR A 181 16.04 -12.81 13.14
N ALA A 182 15.33 -12.85 14.27
CA ALA A 182 15.73 -13.67 15.42
C ALA A 182 15.76 -15.17 15.12
N THR A 183 15.03 -15.58 14.11
CA THR A 183 14.90 -16.99 13.69
C THR A 183 15.78 -17.32 12.46
N ALA A 184 16.21 -16.31 11.71
CA ALA A 184 16.89 -16.49 10.41
C ALA A 184 18.30 -17.11 10.51
N GLY A 185 18.97 -17.00 11.67
CA GLY A 185 20.34 -17.53 11.85
C GLY A 185 20.46 -19.06 11.81
N THR A 186 19.33 -19.80 11.88
CA THR A 186 19.31 -21.28 11.90
C THR A 186 18.45 -21.90 10.78
N LEU A 187 17.87 -21.08 9.86
CA LEU A 187 16.73 -21.47 9.04
C LEU A 187 17.00 -21.57 7.54
N LEU A 188 18.17 -22.03 7.11
CA LEU A 188 18.50 -22.25 5.69
C LEU A 188 17.56 -23.25 4.95
N GLN A 189 16.66 -23.94 5.66
CA GLN A 189 15.75 -24.94 5.07
C GLN A 189 14.29 -24.86 5.57
N ILE A 190 13.94 -23.93 6.47
CA ILE A 190 12.57 -23.77 6.96
C ILE A 190 11.91 -22.60 6.25
N LYS A 191 10.72 -22.82 5.67
CA LYS A 191 9.86 -21.76 5.14
C LYS A 191 8.99 -21.22 6.28
N PRO A 192 9.27 -20.04 6.82
CA PRO A 192 8.47 -19.50 7.91
C PRO A 192 7.10 -19.07 7.42
N ILE A 193 6.10 -19.15 8.27
CA ILE A 193 4.85 -18.43 8.08
C ILE A 193 5.06 -17.05 8.69
N ILE A 194 4.90 -16.02 7.88
CA ILE A 194 5.16 -14.62 8.21
C ILE A 194 3.81 -13.90 8.28
N THR A 195 3.69 -12.99 9.24
CA THR A 195 2.53 -12.10 9.37
C THR A 195 3.00 -10.70 9.78
N PHE A 196 2.07 -9.78 10.00
CA PHE A 196 2.36 -8.45 10.51
C PHE A 196 2.14 -8.40 12.01
N ALA A 197 3.10 -7.82 12.73
CA ALA A 197 2.97 -7.49 14.14
C ALA A 197 2.10 -6.24 14.33
N PRO A 198 1.62 -5.95 15.55
CA PRO A 198 0.83 -4.74 15.82
C PRO A 198 1.55 -3.42 15.50
N ASP A 199 2.87 -3.41 15.45
CA ASP A 199 3.70 -2.28 15.04
C ASP A 199 3.92 -2.21 13.51
N GLY A 200 3.26 -3.06 12.76
CA GLY A 200 3.31 -3.11 11.30
C GLY A 200 4.57 -3.74 10.72
N GLN A 201 5.49 -4.23 11.53
CA GLN A 201 6.66 -4.96 11.08
C GLN A 201 6.35 -6.44 10.82
N LEU A 202 7.16 -7.12 10.01
CA LEU A 202 7.04 -8.55 9.81
C LEU A 202 7.50 -9.35 11.04
N GLN A 203 6.76 -10.42 11.38
CA GLN A 203 7.08 -11.34 12.45
C GLN A 203 6.83 -12.79 12.08
#